data_5511cdb0f2d335960d869ade1b38180c
#
_entry.id   5511cdb0f2d335960d869ade1b38180c
#
_cell.length_a   1.000
_cell.length_b   1.000
_cell.length_c   1.000
_cell.angle_alpha   90.00
_cell.angle_beta   90.00
_cell.angle_gamma   90.00
#
_symmetry.space_group_name_H-M   'P 1'
#
loop_
_entity.id
_entity.type
_entity.pdbx_description
1 polymer ?
#
loop_
_entity_poly.entity_id
_entity_poly.type
_entity_poly.pdbx_seq_one_letter_code
_entity_poly.pdbx_strand_id
1 'polypeptide(L)'
;NLLFGAQAGTTNFYVAIYDVLDGDEANPRVKLFETFGASVQALKSGDVDSVLMDNTSAQGYIGANPGAFKVVGDALGTEQFGFIFTPGSDLVEPVNAALQSMEADGTLEKLNQKWFYEYKANQ
;
A
#
# COMPACT_ATOMS: atom_id res chain seq x y z
N ASN A 1 -16.70 -17.81 3.90
CA ASN A 1 -15.96 -16.95 4.84
C ASN A 1 -14.58 -16.65 4.25
N LEU A 2 -14.37 -15.44 3.72
CA LEU A 2 -13.08 -15.03 3.17
C LEU A 2 -12.05 -14.79 4.29
N LEU A 3 -10.79 -15.17 4.02
CA LEU A 3 -9.63 -14.88 4.86
C LEU A 3 -8.85 -13.70 4.28
N PHE A 4 -8.49 -12.77 5.15
CA PHE A 4 -7.79 -11.54 4.79
C PHE A 4 -6.36 -11.57 5.34
N GLY A 5 -5.39 -11.26 4.49
CA GLY A 5 -4.00 -11.04 4.88
C GLY A 5 -3.73 -9.55 5.06
N ALA A 6 -2.96 -9.19 6.09
CA ALA A 6 -2.45 -7.84 6.29
C ALA A 6 -1.05 -7.89 6.91
N GLN A 7 -0.26 -6.84 6.71
CA GLN A 7 1.02 -6.73 7.41
C GLN A 7 0.81 -6.25 8.84
N ALA A 8 1.46 -6.91 9.79
CA ALA A 8 1.45 -6.52 11.19
C ALA A 8 2.01 -5.10 11.39
N GLY A 9 1.36 -4.32 12.27
CA GLY A 9 1.78 -2.97 12.60
C GLY A 9 1.46 -1.90 11.55
N THR A 10 0.64 -2.23 10.55
CA THR A 10 0.17 -1.27 9.54
C THR A 10 -1.28 -0.86 9.78
N THR A 11 -1.70 0.28 9.23
CA THR A 11 -3.10 0.72 9.19
C THR A 11 -4.00 -0.28 8.46
N ASN A 12 -3.47 -1.02 7.50
CA ASN A 12 -4.19 -2.03 6.73
C ASN A 12 -4.82 -3.14 7.60
N PHE A 13 -4.18 -3.49 8.73
CA PHE A 13 -4.80 -4.40 9.70
C PHE A 13 -6.07 -3.80 10.30
N TYR A 14 -6.01 -2.55 10.73
CA TYR A 14 -7.16 -1.86 11.32
C TYR A 14 -8.28 -1.64 10.30
N VAL A 15 -7.96 -1.33 9.05
CA VAL A 15 -8.93 -1.28 7.96
C VAL A 15 -9.62 -2.62 7.77
N ALA A 16 -8.88 -3.74 7.81
CA ALA A 16 -9.47 -5.07 7.72
C ALA A 16 -10.45 -5.33 8.87
N ILE A 17 -10.11 -4.93 10.08
CA ILE A 17 -10.93 -5.15 11.26
C ILE A 17 -12.16 -4.24 11.27
N TYR A 18 -11.97 -2.92 11.13
CA TYR A 18 -13.02 -1.94 11.39
C TYR A 18 -13.90 -1.65 10.18
N ASP A 19 -13.34 -1.67 8.97
CA ASP A 19 -14.10 -1.34 7.76
C ASP A 19 -14.65 -2.57 7.04
N VAL A 20 -14.08 -3.76 7.31
CA VAL A 20 -14.47 -5.00 6.63
C VAL A 20 -15.10 -6.04 7.58
N LEU A 21 -14.72 -6.08 8.85
CA LEU A 21 -15.06 -7.17 9.78
C LEU A 21 -15.71 -6.72 11.11
N ASP A 22 -16.40 -5.61 11.12
CA ASP A 22 -17.26 -5.15 12.24
C ASP A 22 -16.53 -4.88 13.58
N GLY A 23 -15.21 -4.68 13.58
CA GLY A 23 -14.46 -4.16 14.72
C GLY A 23 -13.91 -5.20 15.71
N ASP A 24 -13.93 -6.49 15.40
CA ASP A 24 -13.34 -7.53 16.24
C ASP A 24 -11.85 -7.75 15.91
N GLU A 25 -10.94 -7.18 16.72
CA GLU A 25 -9.48 -7.32 16.55
C GLU A 25 -8.97 -8.76 16.72
N ALA A 26 -9.73 -9.64 17.36
CA ALA A 26 -9.42 -11.06 17.51
C ALA A 26 -10.04 -11.92 16.39
N ASN A 27 -10.60 -11.29 15.35
CA ASN A 27 -11.31 -11.98 14.29
C ASN A 27 -10.38 -12.98 13.55
N PRO A 28 -10.66 -14.29 13.59
CA PRO A 28 -9.78 -15.31 13.02
C PRO A 28 -9.67 -15.25 11.49
N ARG A 29 -10.50 -14.42 10.85
CA ARG A 29 -10.47 -14.20 9.41
C ARG A 29 -9.35 -13.26 8.96
N VAL A 30 -8.70 -12.52 9.88
CA VAL A 30 -7.52 -11.70 9.57
C VAL A 30 -6.26 -12.46 9.97
N LYS A 31 -5.39 -12.69 9.01
CA LYS A 31 -4.06 -13.27 9.20
C LYS A 31 -2.99 -12.20 9.06
N LEU A 32 -2.18 -12.07 10.09
CA LEU A 32 -1.08 -11.11 10.11
C LEU A 32 0.22 -11.74 9.61
N PHE A 33 0.92 -10.99 8.80
CA PHE A 33 2.22 -11.35 8.24
C PHE A 33 3.26 -10.28 8.63
N GLU A 34 4.53 -10.66 8.70
CA GLU A 34 5.60 -9.72 9.02
C GLU A 34 5.89 -8.72 7.89
N THR A 35 5.61 -9.11 6.65
CA THR A 35 5.86 -8.27 5.46
C THR A 35 4.71 -8.38 4.46
N PHE A 36 4.54 -7.35 3.63
CA PHE A 36 3.62 -7.42 2.49
C PHE A 36 3.97 -8.56 1.52
N GLY A 37 5.26 -8.82 1.30
CA GLY A 37 5.70 -9.94 0.45
C GLY A 37 5.19 -11.29 0.95
N ALA A 38 5.24 -11.52 2.27
CA ALA A 38 4.71 -12.74 2.88
C ALA A 38 3.19 -12.86 2.73
N SER A 39 2.44 -11.76 2.91
CA SER A 39 0.99 -11.76 2.70
C SER A 39 0.59 -12.00 1.24
N VAL A 40 1.33 -11.42 0.29
CA VAL A 40 1.12 -11.67 -1.14
C VAL A 40 1.47 -13.10 -1.53
N GLN A 41 2.50 -13.69 -0.94
CA GLN A 41 2.81 -15.11 -1.15
C GLN A 41 1.70 -16.02 -0.61
N ALA A 42 1.14 -15.70 0.57
CA ALA A 42 -0.01 -16.41 1.13
C ALA A 42 -1.26 -16.31 0.24
N LEU A 43 -1.49 -15.15 -0.39
CA LEU A 43 -2.55 -14.99 -1.39
C LEU A 43 -2.30 -15.88 -2.61
N LYS A 44 -1.07 -15.92 -3.09
CA LYS A 44 -0.69 -16.73 -4.26
C LYS A 44 -0.80 -18.24 -4.00
N SER A 45 -0.50 -18.70 -2.77
CA SER A 45 -0.67 -20.10 -2.37
C SER A 45 -2.11 -20.48 -2.01
N GLY A 46 -3.01 -19.51 -1.82
CA GLY A 46 -4.39 -19.75 -1.42
C GLY A 46 -4.61 -19.89 0.10
N ASP A 47 -3.62 -19.48 0.90
CA ASP A 47 -3.73 -19.47 2.38
C ASP A 47 -4.60 -18.31 2.89
N VAL A 48 -4.76 -17.27 2.07
CA VAL A 48 -5.72 -16.18 2.24
C VAL A 48 -6.40 -15.89 0.92
N ASP A 49 -7.61 -15.33 0.98
CA ASP A 49 -8.43 -15.03 -0.21
C ASP A 49 -8.22 -13.59 -0.72
N SER A 50 -7.76 -12.71 0.15
CA SER A 50 -7.50 -11.30 -0.16
C SER A 50 -6.38 -10.76 0.73
N VAL A 51 -5.71 -9.71 0.25
CA VAL A 51 -4.71 -8.97 1.04
C VAL A 51 -5.07 -7.49 1.01
N LEU A 52 -5.03 -6.86 2.18
CA LEU A 52 -5.16 -5.42 2.32
C LEU A 52 -3.77 -4.78 2.36
N MET A 53 -3.58 -3.80 1.49
CA MET A 53 -2.34 -3.02 1.41
C MET A 53 -2.58 -1.71 0.68
N ASP A 54 -1.61 -0.80 0.79
CA ASP A 54 -1.66 0.46 0.05
C ASP A 54 -1.64 0.22 -1.46
N ASN A 55 -2.39 1.01 -2.19
CA ASN A 55 -2.48 0.88 -3.64
C ASN A 55 -1.11 0.97 -4.32
N THR A 56 -0.22 1.85 -3.85
CA THR A 56 1.14 1.99 -4.38
C THR A 56 1.95 0.70 -4.24
N SER A 57 1.87 0.03 -3.07
CA SER A 57 2.49 -1.27 -2.85
C SER A 57 1.86 -2.36 -3.71
N ALA A 58 0.53 -2.37 -3.81
CA ALA A 58 -0.21 -3.34 -4.63
C ALA A 58 0.18 -3.29 -6.10
N GLN A 59 0.34 -2.09 -6.68
CA GLN A 59 0.77 -1.91 -8.07
C GLN A 59 2.13 -2.54 -8.34
N GLY A 60 3.07 -2.43 -7.41
CA GLY A 60 4.38 -3.09 -7.51
C GLY A 60 4.27 -4.62 -7.59
N TYR A 61 3.47 -5.23 -6.72
CA TYR A 61 3.26 -6.68 -6.73
C TYR A 61 2.48 -7.16 -7.95
N ILE A 62 1.47 -6.41 -8.41
CA ILE A 62 0.71 -6.72 -9.62
C ILE A 62 1.63 -6.63 -10.85
N GLY A 63 2.44 -5.58 -10.95
CA GLY A 63 3.40 -5.41 -12.03
C GLY A 63 4.46 -6.53 -12.11
N ALA A 64 4.94 -6.99 -10.95
CA ALA A 64 5.89 -8.09 -10.86
C ALA A 64 5.26 -9.49 -11.11
N ASN A 65 3.92 -9.62 -11.06
CA ASN A 65 3.20 -10.88 -11.27
C ASN A 65 2.02 -10.69 -12.22
N PRO A 66 2.27 -10.44 -13.52
CA PRO A 66 1.22 -10.14 -14.48
C PRO A 66 0.13 -11.22 -14.53
N GLY A 67 -1.12 -10.82 -14.35
CA GLY A 67 -2.28 -11.72 -14.40
C GLY A 67 -2.51 -12.58 -13.15
N ALA A 68 -1.62 -12.52 -12.13
CA ALA A 68 -1.79 -13.29 -10.90
C ALA A 68 -2.76 -12.65 -9.91
N PHE A 69 -2.85 -11.33 -9.90
CA PHE A 69 -3.63 -10.57 -8.94
C PHE A 69 -4.48 -9.50 -9.62
N LYS A 70 -5.55 -9.10 -8.95
CA LYS A 70 -6.39 -7.96 -9.34
C LYS A 70 -6.79 -7.17 -8.09
N VAL A 71 -6.95 -5.88 -8.25
CA VAL A 71 -7.63 -5.05 -7.24
C VAL A 71 -9.13 -5.32 -7.32
N VAL A 72 -9.79 -5.42 -6.18
CA VAL A 72 -11.24 -5.65 -6.07
C VAL A 72 -11.88 -4.57 -5.19
N GLY A 73 -13.03 -4.09 -5.61
CA GLY A 73 -13.77 -3.03 -4.92
C GLY A 73 -13.14 -1.64 -5.08
N ASP A 74 -13.74 -0.69 -4.39
CA ASP A 74 -13.24 0.68 -4.29
C ASP A 74 -12.18 0.79 -3.19
N ALA A 75 -11.40 1.89 -3.17
CA ALA A 75 -10.46 2.16 -2.10
C ALA A 75 -11.21 2.32 -0.76
N LEU A 76 -10.77 1.58 0.26
CA LEU A 76 -11.36 1.61 1.60
C LEU A 76 -10.98 2.86 2.40
N GLY A 77 -9.99 3.61 1.94
CA GLY A 77 -9.53 4.84 2.56
C GLY A 77 -8.49 5.56 1.71
N THR A 78 -8.07 6.72 2.18
CA THR A 78 -6.96 7.48 1.59
C THR A 78 -5.97 7.82 2.70
N GLU A 79 -4.68 7.63 2.42
CA GLU A 79 -3.59 8.01 3.31
C GLU A 79 -2.73 9.09 2.65
N GLN A 80 -2.25 10.02 3.47
CA GLN A 80 -1.29 11.02 3.04
C GLN A 80 0.11 10.59 3.45
N PHE A 81 1.04 10.62 2.51
CA PHE A 81 2.46 10.37 2.78
C PHE A 81 3.20 11.69 2.98
N GLY A 82 4.22 11.64 3.83
CA GLY A 82 5.06 12.80 4.09
C GLY A 82 6.48 12.41 4.46
N PHE A 83 7.40 13.33 4.28
CA PHE A 83 8.76 13.18 4.78
C PHE A 83 8.81 13.53 6.27
N ILE A 84 9.56 12.75 7.04
CA ILE A 84 9.78 12.97 8.47
C ILE A 84 11.16 13.60 8.66
N PHE A 85 11.21 14.64 9.47
CA PHE A 85 12.43 15.36 9.84
C PHE A 85 12.58 15.43 11.35
N THR A 86 13.79 15.61 11.83
CA THR A 86 14.02 15.97 13.24
C THR A 86 13.37 17.33 13.55
N PRO A 87 12.81 17.53 14.76
CA PRO A 87 12.28 18.83 15.15
C PRO A 87 13.30 19.96 14.99
N GLY A 88 12.87 21.05 14.33
CA GLY A 88 13.75 22.20 14.06
C GLY A 88 14.67 22.04 12.83
N SER A 89 14.49 21.01 12.01
CA SER A 89 15.26 20.84 10.77
C SER A 89 15.02 21.99 9.79
N ASP A 90 16.10 22.53 9.25
CA ASP A 90 16.08 23.55 8.19
C ASP A 90 15.75 22.99 6.79
N LEU A 91 15.62 21.65 6.67
CA LEU A 91 15.28 20.99 5.41
C LEU A 91 13.76 20.98 5.13
N VAL A 92 12.91 21.24 6.10
CA VAL A 92 11.44 21.19 5.92
C VAL A 92 10.98 22.18 4.83
N GLU A 93 11.38 23.42 4.94
CA GLU A 93 11.02 24.48 4.00
C GLU A 93 11.52 24.22 2.58
N PRO A 94 12.83 23.92 2.35
CA PRO A 94 13.33 23.60 1.01
C PRO A 94 12.67 22.37 0.38
N VAL A 95 12.41 21.33 1.14
CA VAL A 95 11.74 20.11 0.62
C VAL A 95 10.30 20.41 0.25
N ASN A 96 9.54 21.14 1.07
CA ASN A 96 8.19 21.55 0.73
C ASN A 96 8.14 22.42 -0.52
N ALA A 97 9.07 23.38 -0.65
CA ALA A 97 9.16 24.24 -1.84
C ALA A 97 9.49 23.42 -3.09
N ALA A 98 10.38 22.42 -2.98
CA ALA A 98 10.70 21.53 -4.09
C ALA A 98 9.48 20.68 -4.51
N LEU A 99 8.76 20.09 -3.54
CA LEU A 99 7.55 19.32 -3.83
C LEU A 99 6.47 20.18 -4.51
N GLN A 100 6.23 21.40 -4.05
CA GLN A 100 5.29 22.32 -4.67
C GLN A 100 5.70 22.67 -6.11
N SER A 101 6.99 22.88 -6.36
CA SER A 101 7.51 23.13 -7.72
C SER A 101 7.31 21.90 -8.62
N MET A 102 7.59 20.70 -8.11
CA MET A 102 7.42 19.45 -8.84
C MET A 102 5.94 19.11 -9.11
N GLU A 103 5.05 19.52 -8.23
CA GLU A 103 3.60 19.43 -8.46
C GLU A 103 3.17 20.39 -9.57
N ALA A 104 3.59 21.64 -9.47
CA ALA A 104 3.22 22.70 -10.43
C ALA A 104 3.71 22.43 -11.85
N ASP A 105 4.89 21.79 -12.04
CA ASP A 105 5.46 21.47 -13.35
C ASP A 105 5.09 20.07 -13.86
N GLY A 106 4.30 19.32 -13.09
CA GLY A 106 3.86 17.96 -13.43
C GLY A 106 4.92 16.87 -13.24
N THR A 107 6.04 17.17 -12.57
CA THR A 107 7.11 16.19 -12.32
C THR A 107 6.62 15.07 -11.40
N LEU A 108 5.85 15.37 -10.34
CA LEU A 108 5.30 14.34 -9.44
C LEU A 108 4.38 13.38 -10.19
N GLU A 109 3.50 13.89 -11.07
CA GLU A 109 2.62 13.05 -11.87
C GLU A 109 3.41 12.13 -12.82
N LYS A 110 4.45 12.64 -13.48
CA LYS A 110 5.33 11.83 -14.33
C LYS A 110 6.06 10.75 -13.56
N LEU A 111 6.52 11.06 -12.34
CA LEU A 111 7.17 10.06 -11.47
C LEU A 111 6.18 8.99 -11.01
N ASN A 112 4.97 9.39 -10.62
CA ASN A 112 3.89 8.48 -10.26
C ASN A 112 3.60 7.51 -11.41
N GLN A 113 3.34 8.05 -12.61
CA GLN A 113 3.09 7.25 -13.79
C GLN A 113 4.24 6.28 -14.09
N LYS A 114 5.46 6.78 -14.08
CA LYS A 114 6.66 5.98 -14.37
C LYS A 114 6.85 4.83 -13.39
N TRP A 115 6.71 5.07 -12.08
CA TRP A 115 7.12 4.10 -11.07
C TRP A 115 6.00 3.18 -10.61
N PHE A 116 4.75 3.58 -10.69
CA PHE A 116 3.62 2.77 -10.23
C PHE A 116 2.82 2.12 -11.36
N TYR A 117 2.85 2.66 -12.56
CA TYR A 117 2.05 2.13 -13.67
C TYR A 117 2.89 1.60 -14.85
N GLU A 118 4.01 2.23 -15.16
CA GLU A 118 4.84 1.84 -16.31
C GLU A 118 6.04 0.97 -15.94
N TYR A 119 6.47 1.03 -14.68
CA TYR A 119 7.64 0.29 -14.23
C TYR A 119 7.38 -1.22 -14.28
N LYS A 120 8.11 -1.90 -15.16
CA LYS A 120 8.22 -3.36 -15.16
C LYS A 120 9.56 -3.69 -14.55
N ALA A 121 9.56 -4.39 -13.40
CA ALA A 121 10.78 -4.95 -12.87
C ALA A 121 11.43 -5.80 -13.98
N ASN A 122 12.68 -5.53 -14.28
CA ASN A 122 13.43 -6.37 -15.23
C ASN A 122 13.39 -7.80 -14.70
N GLN A 123 12.70 -8.66 -15.42
CA GLN A 123 12.70 -10.09 -15.21
C GLN A 123 14.05 -10.67 -15.62
#